data_d537be4a6bbc02387bac4376cff7519f
#
_entry.id   d537be4a6bbc02387bac4376cff7519f
#
_cell.length_a   1.000
_cell.length_b   1.000
_cell.length_c   1.000
_cell.angle_alpha   90.00
_cell.angle_beta   90.00
_cell.angle_gamma   90.00
#
_symmetry.space_group_name_H-M   'P 1'
#
loop_
_entity.id
_entity.type
_entity.pdbx_description
1 polymer ?
#
loop_
_entity_poly.entity_id
_entity_poly.type
_entity_poly.pdbx_seq_one_letter_code
_entity_poly.pdbx_strand_id
1 'polypeptide(L)'
;MALYEFDGVSPKTPQSGNYWVAENATVLGNVILEENASVWFNAVLRGDNDPITIGESSNVQDGSVLHTDIGCPLNIGKDVTIGHMAMLHGCTIGDETLIGIGATVLNRAVIGKNCIIGAHALIPEGKVIPDNSLVMGAPGKVVKELSEAQVMLIKGSAQVYVDNWKRFKAGLKKITE
;
A
#
# COMPACT_ATOMS: atom_id res chain seq x y z
N MET A 1 -2.45 -7.01 -17.16
CA MET A 1 -2.83 -6.04 -16.10
C MET A 1 -4.32 -6.16 -15.88
N ALA A 2 -4.74 -6.35 -14.64
CA ALA A 2 -6.15 -6.51 -14.30
C ALA A 2 -6.70 -5.20 -13.73
N LEU A 3 -6.90 -4.21 -14.61
CA LEU A 3 -7.59 -2.95 -14.31
C LEU A 3 -9.04 -3.08 -14.78
N TYR A 4 -10.00 -2.81 -13.91
CA TYR A 4 -11.42 -2.94 -14.20
C TYR A 4 -12.16 -1.63 -13.97
N GLU A 5 -13.00 -1.26 -14.93
CA GLU A 5 -14.01 -0.24 -14.73
C GLU A 5 -15.15 -0.79 -13.89
N PHE A 6 -15.69 0.02 -12.99
CA PHE A 6 -16.89 -0.28 -12.21
C PHE A 6 -17.79 0.96 -12.20
N ASP A 7 -19.06 0.80 -12.62
CA ASP A 7 -20.07 1.86 -12.72
C ASP A 7 -19.59 3.12 -13.48
N GLY A 8 -18.83 2.92 -14.58
CA GLY A 8 -18.30 4.01 -15.39
C GLY A 8 -17.05 4.69 -14.81
N VAL A 9 -16.52 4.19 -13.69
CA VAL A 9 -15.28 4.70 -13.07
C VAL A 9 -14.16 3.72 -13.30
N SER A 10 -13.09 4.20 -13.96
CA SER A 10 -11.87 3.41 -14.23
C SER A 10 -10.71 3.85 -13.34
N PRO A 11 -9.79 2.93 -13.01
CA PRO A 11 -8.56 3.30 -12.33
C PRO A 11 -7.75 4.33 -13.11
N LYS A 12 -7.19 5.31 -12.40
CA LYS A 12 -6.30 6.33 -12.96
C LYS A 12 -4.85 5.93 -12.78
N THR A 13 -4.06 6.06 -13.84
CA THR A 13 -2.64 5.69 -13.85
C THR A 13 -1.79 6.83 -14.40
N PRO A 14 -0.47 6.88 -14.10
CA PRO A 14 0.42 7.90 -14.63
C PRO A 14 0.45 7.90 -16.16
N GLN A 15 0.42 9.09 -16.78
CA GLN A 15 0.51 9.25 -18.24
C GLN A 15 1.87 8.77 -18.80
N SER A 16 2.92 8.83 -18.00
CA SER A 16 4.24 8.30 -18.33
C SER A 16 4.27 6.80 -18.59
N GLY A 17 3.29 6.04 -18.05
CA GLY A 17 3.29 4.58 -18.03
C GLY A 17 4.28 3.98 -17.01
N ASN A 18 4.86 4.79 -16.12
CA ASN A 18 5.77 4.34 -15.05
C ASN A 18 4.97 3.86 -13.86
N TYR A 19 4.40 2.70 -13.97
CA TYR A 19 3.72 1.95 -12.92
C TYR A 19 3.69 0.47 -13.30
N TRP A 20 3.34 -0.39 -12.35
CA TRP A 20 3.20 -1.81 -12.64
C TRP A 20 2.07 -2.44 -11.81
N VAL A 21 1.27 -3.27 -12.47
CA VAL A 21 0.24 -4.10 -11.85
C VAL A 21 0.44 -5.52 -12.33
N ALA A 22 0.60 -6.47 -11.43
CA ALA A 22 0.74 -7.88 -11.75
C ALA A 22 -0.48 -8.39 -12.54
N GLU A 23 -0.29 -9.38 -13.42
CA GLU A 23 -1.35 -9.85 -14.31
C GLU A 23 -2.57 -10.43 -13.58
N ASN A 24 -2.37 -10.96 -12.37
CA ASN A 24 -3.41 -11.55 -11.53
C ASN A 24 -3.77 -10.71 -10.28
N ALA A 25 -3.27 -9.47 -10.19
CA ALA A 25 -3.81 -8.51 -9.24
C ALA A 25 -5.15 -7.98 -9.74
N THR A 26 -6.02 -7.53 -8.85
CA THR A 26 -7.31 -6.90 -9.19
C THR A 26 -7.29 -5.45 -8.73
N VAL A 27 -7.44 -4.52 -9.67
CA VAL A 27 -7.56 -3.08 -9.38
C VAL A 27 -8.81 -2.58 -10.06
N LEU A 28 -9.83 -2.17 -9.30
CA LEU A 28 -11.12 -1.80 -9.87
C LEU A 28 -11.67 -0.48 -9.31
N GLY A 29 -12.41 0.24 -10.15
CA GLY A 29 -13.15 1.43 -9.78
C GLY A 29 -12.27 2.65 -9.51
N ASN A 30 -12.59 3.42 -8.46
CA ASN A 30 -11.92 4.67 -8.12
C ASN A 30 -10.57 4.44 -7.43
N VAL A 31 -9.60 3.90 -8.16
CA VAL A 31 -8.22 3.71 -7.69
C VAL A 31 -7.30 4.64 -8.46
N ILE A 32 -6.41 5.32 -7.75
CA ILE A 32 -5.41 6.22 -8.31
C ILE A 32 -4.03 5.64 -8.01
N LEU A 33 -3.29 5.30 -9.05
CA LEU A 33 -1.88 4.91 -8.94
C LEU A 33 -1.04 6.10 -9.38
N GLU A 34 -0.10 6.52 -8.53
CA GLU A 34 0.83 7.59 -8.86
C GLU A 34 2.11 7.05 -9.51
N GLU A 35 3.04 7.95 -9.83
CA GLU A 35 4.29 7.63 -10.52
C GLU A 35 5.10 6.57 -9.76
N ASN A 36 5.60 5.56 -10.46
CA ASN A 36 6.34 4.42 -9.93
C ASN A 36 5.59 3.52 -8.93
N ALA A 37 4.28 3.71 -8.75
CA ALA A 37 3.48 2.82 -7.89
C ALA A 37 3.45 1.38 -8.46
N SER A 38 3.40 0.38 -7.57
CA SER A 38 3.30 -1.02 -8.00
C SER A 38 2.33 -1.85 -7.15
N VAL A 39 1.59 -2.74 -7.84
CA VAL A 39 0.61 -3.66 -7.23
C VAL A 39 0.99 -5.09 -7.63
N TRP A 40 1.27 -5.91 -6.63
CA TRP A 40 1.89 -7.21 -6.79
C TRP A 40 0.84 -8.34 -6.87
N PHE A 41 1.33 -9.58 -7.02
CA PHE A 41 0.48 -10.73 -7.36
C PHE A 41 -0.61 -10.99 -6.32
N ASN A 42 -1.82 -11.31 -6.80
CA ASN A 42 -3.01 -11.58 -5.98
C ASN A 42 -3.46 -10.41 -5.08
N ALA A 43 -2.89 -9.23 -5.20
CA ALA A 43 -3.38 -8.07 -4.46
C ALA A 43 -4.72 -7.59 -5.03
N VAL A 44 -5.61 -7.11 -4.15
CA VAL A 44 -6.94 -6.60 -4.51
C VAL A 44 -7.09 -5.17 -4.01
N LEU A 45 -7.29 -4.22 -4.93
CA LEU A 45 -7.62 -2.83 -4.65
C LEU A 45 -9.03 -2.57 -5.17
N ARG A 46 -10.01 -2.50 -4.26
CA ARG A 46 -11.42 -2.35 -4.61
C ARG A 46 -11.95 -0.98 -4.21
N GLY A 47 -11.93 -0.04 -5.17
CA GLY A 47 -12.42 1.34 -5.03
C GLY A 47 -13.87 1.51 -5.53
N ASP A 48 -14.78 0.71 -5.02
CA ASP A 48 -16.20 0.73 -5.37
C ASP A 48 -17.04 1.69 -4.50
N ASN A 49 -16.49 2.20 -3.41
CA ASN A 49 -17.08 3.23 -2.56
C ASN A 49 -16.29 4.53 -2.69
N ASP A 50 -15.36 4.79 -1.78
CA ASP A 50 -14.51 5.96 -1.80
C ASP A 50 -13.16 5.69 -2.51
N PRO A 51 -12.41 6.74 -2.89
CA PRO A 51 -11.16 6.56 -3.61
C PRO A 51 -10.08 5.84 -2.79
N ILE A 52 -9.27 5.07 -3.50
CA ILE A 52 -8.00 4.50 -3.01
C ILE A 52 -6.87 5.19 -3.77
N THR A 53 -5.97 5.87 -3.07
CA THR A 53 -4.79 6.49 -3.66
C THR A 53 -3.53 5.77 -3.22
N ILE A 54 -2.71 5.35 -4.19
CA ILE A 54 -1.37 4.78 -3.96
C ILE A 54 -0.37 5.82 -4.42
N GLY A 55 0.34 6.41 -3.47
CA GLY A 55 1.29 7.49 -3.71
C GLY A 55 2.54 7.06 -4.48
N GLU A 56 3.30 8.06 -4.91
CA GLU A 56 4.52 7.90 -5.69
C GLU A 56 5.48 6.88 -5.06
N SER A 57 6.04 5.99 -5.89
CA SER A 57 7.02 4.97 -5.50
C SER A 57 6.55 3.99 -4.41
N SER A 58 5.26 3.97 -4.10
CA SER A 58 4.68 3.05 -3.11
C SER A 58 4.33 1.70 -3.73
N ASN A 59 4.37 0.65 -2.90
CA ASN A 59 4.10 -0.70 -3.36
C ASN A 59 3.08 -1.41 -2.48
N VAL A 60 2.18 -2.18 -3.12
CA VAL A 60 1.19 -3.04 -2.47
C VAL A 60 1.55 -4.48 -2.80
N GLN A 61 2.09 -5.20 -1.83
CA GLN A 61 2.67 -6.51 -2.03
C GLN A 61 1.62 -7.62 -2.10
N ASP A 62 2.12 -8.80 -2.45
CA ASP A 62 1.32 -9.98 -2.81
C ASP A 62 0.25 -10.31 -1.78
N GLY A 63 -0.96 -10.59 -2.27
CA GLY A 63 -2.10 -11.01 -1.45
C GLY A 63 -2.71 -9.93 -0.55
N SER A 64 -2.24 -8.68 -0.62
CA SER A 64 -2.80 -7.59 0.19
C SER A 64 -4.18 -7.17 -0.32
N VAL A 65 -5.06 -6.75 0.60
CA VAL A 65 -6.42 -6.28 0.28
C VAL A 65 -6.60 -4.85 0.76
N LEU A 66 -6.95 -3.95 -0.15
CA LEU A 66 -7.23 -2.55 0.11
C LEU A 66 -8.67 -2.24 -0.28
N HIS A 67 -9.45 -1.71 0.66
CA HIS A 67 -10.86 -1.40 0.44
C HIS A 67 -11.29 -0.14 1.19
N THR A 68 -12.46 0.39 0.87
CA THR A 68 -13.01 1.61 1.44
C THR A 68 -14.48 1.45 1.77
N ASP A 69 -14.94 2.14 2.81
CA ASP A 69 -16.36 2.40 3.04
C ASP A 69 -16.71 3.82 2.59
N ILE A 70 -18.00 4.11 2.42
CA ILE A 70 -18.50 5.45 2.13
C ILE A 70 -18.08 6.42 3.25
N GLY A 71 -17.42 7.53 2.89
CA GLY A 71 -16.87 8.50 3.82
C GLY A 71 -15.56 8.09 4.49
N CYS A 72 -14.91 7.03 4.00
CA CYS A 72 -13.63 6.53 4.51
C CYS A 72 -12.65 6.25 3.35
N PRO A 73 -12.10 7.28 2.68
CA PRO A 73 -11.11 7.09 1.62
C PRO A 73 -9.83 6.45 2.17
N LEU A 74 -9.12 5.73 1.32
CA LEU A 74 -7.85 5.12 1.66
C LEU A 74 -6.71 5.87 0.96
N ASN A 75 -5.82 6.48 1.75
CA ASN A 75 -4.73 7.29 1.23
C ASN A 75 -3.39 6.70 1.67
N ILE A 76 -2.61 6.23 0.70
CA ILE A 76 -1.23 5.80 0.89
C ILE A 76 -0.33 6.91 0.41
N GLY A 77 0.57 7.37 1.27
CA GLY A 77 1.55 8.40 0.96
C GLY A 77 2.64 7.92 -0.01
N LYS A 78 3.68 8.72 -0.15
CA LYS A 78 4.84 8.47 -0.99
C LYS A 78 5.83 7.52 -0.32
N ASP A 79 6.54 6.71 -1.12
CA ASP A 79 7.59 5.79 -0.67
C ASP A 79 7.12 4.82 0.44
N VAL A 80 5.85 4.40 0.39
CA VAL A 80 5.26 3.49 1.37
C VAL A 80 5.39 2.04 0.90
N THR A 81 5.77 1.16 1.81
CA THR A 81 5.77 -0.29 1.58
C THR A 81 4.61 -0.96 2.31
N ILE A 82 3.65 -1.53 1.56
CA ILE A 82 2.58 -2.37 2.12
C ILE A 82 2.99 -3.83 1.98
N GLY A 83 3.36 -4.46 3.09
CA GLY A 83 3.85 -5.83 3.15
C GLY A 83 2.81 -6.87 2.72
N HIS A 84 3.30 -8.05 2.33
CA HIS A 84 2.46 -9.15 1.85
C HIS A 84 1.26 -9.44 2.76
N MET A 85 0.10 -9.76 2.19
CA MET A 85 -1.14 -10.14 2.91
C MET A 85 -1.63 -9.10 3.93
N ALA A 86 -1.21 -7.82 3.81
CA ALA A 86 -1.76 -6.77 4.66
C ALA A 86 -3.21 -6.45 4.27
N MET A 87 -4.02 -6.06 5.27
CA MET A 87 -5.38 -5.59 5.08
C MET A 87 -5.48 -4.13 5.50
N LEU A 88 -5.81 -3.24 4.56
CA LEU A 88 -6.01 -1.82 4.83
C LEU A 88 -7.42 -1.41 4.42
N HIS A 89 -8.11 -0.74 5.32
CA HIS A 89 -9.49 -0.38 5.12
C HIS A 89 -9.73 1.08 5.54
N GLY A 90 -10.05 1.96 4.56
CA GLY A 90 -10.45 3.35 4.81
C GLY A 90 -9.53 4.14 5.73
N CYS A 91 -8.21 4.03 5.56
CA CYS A 91 -7.21 4.61 6.46
C CYS A 91 -6.24 5.55 5.72
N THR A 92 -5.42 6.25 6.48
CA THR A 92 -4.35 7.11 5.94
C THR A 92 -3.00 6.60 6.44
N ILE A 93 -2.06 6.39 5.49
CA ILE A 93 -0.67 6.01 5.76
C ILE A 93 0.24 7.14 5.29
N GLY A 94 1.01 7.71 6.20
CA GLY A 94 1.98 8.76 5.92
C GLY A 94 3.19 8.26 5.14
N ASP A 95 3.90 9.21 4.52
CA ASP A 95 5.06 8.93 3.66
C ASP A 95 6.12 8.07 4.35
N GLU A 96 6.89 7.32 3.55
CA GLU A 96 8.05 6.58 4.03
C GLU A 96 7.74 5.60 5.17
N THR A 97 6.53 5.04 5.19
CA THR A 97 6.05 4.11 6.23
C THR A 97 6.04 2.68 5.71
N LEU A 98 6.39 1.74 6.58
CA LEU A 98 6.34 0.31 6.31
C LEU A 98 5.19 -0.34 7.09
N ILE A 99 4.25 -0.90 6.37
CA ILE A 99 3.20 -1.78 6.92
C ILE A 99 3.70 -3.22 6.82
N GLY A 100 3.88 -3.86 7.96
CA GLY A 100 4.42 -5.23 8.05
C GLY A 100 3.50 -6.29 7.48
N ILE A 101 4.08 -7.45 7.16
CA ILE A 101 3.39 -8.61 6.60
C ILE A 101 2.17 -8.97 7.46
N GLY A 102 1.00 -9.14 6.83
CA GLY A 102 -0.23 -9.55 7.49
C GLY A 102 -0.82 -8.53 8.48
N ALA A 103 -0.30 -7.29 8.53
CA ALA A 103 -0.85 -6.26 9.39
C ALA A 103 -2.24 -5.81 8.91
N THR A 104 -3.09 -5.41 9.87
CA THR A 104 -4.44 -4.91 9.60
C THR A 104 -4.58 -3.47 10.10
N VAL A 105 -5.04 -2.55 9.23
CA VAL A 105 -5.30 -1.15 9.58
C VAL A 105 -6.74 -0.81 9.20
N LEU A 106 -7.54 -0.38 10.18
CA LEU A 106 -8.99 -0.21 10.02
C LEU A 106 -9.39 1.26 9.75
N ASN A 107 -10.68 1.47 9.51
CA ASN A 107 -11.27 2.76 9.11
C ASN A 107 -10.81 3.93 9.96
N ARG A 108 -10.54 5.06 9.30
CA ARG A 108 -10.15 6.33 9.93
C ARG A 108 -8.89 6.26 10.78
N ALA A 109 -8.15 5.13 10.77
CA ALA A 109 -6.83 5.10 11.38
C ALA A 109 -5.88 6.00 10.58
N VAL A 110 -5.02 6.71 11.29
CA VAL A 110 -4.01 7.60 10.71
C VAL A 110 -2.64 7.16 11.21
N ILE A 111 -1.82 6.68 10.30
CA ILE A 111 -0.42 6.33 10.57
C ILE A 111 0.44 7.51 10.09
N GLY A 112 1.29 8.02 10.96
CA GLY A 112 2.23 9.09 10.64
C GLY A 112 3.31 8.66 9.64
N LYS A 113 4.25 9.57 9.38
CA LYS A 113 5.40 9.34 8.48
C LYS A 113 6.48 8.50 9.18
N ASN A 114 7.31 7.86 8.37
CA ASN A 114 8.49 7.13 8.86
C ASN A 114 8.14 6.07 9.92
N CYS A 115 6.98 5.45 9.85
CA CYS A 115 6.54 4.46 10.83
C CYS A 115 6.88 3.04 10.38
N ILE A 116 7.02 2.13 11.34
CA ILE A 116 6.99 0.69 11.11
C ILE A 116 5.79 0.12 11.88
N ILE A 117 4.83 -0.40 11.15
CA ILE A 117 3.77 -1.24 11.71
C ILE A 117 4.25 -2.69 11.62
N GLY A 118 4.45 -3.34 12.76
CA GLY A 118 5.00 -4.69 12.83
C GLY A 118 4.10 -5.72 12.12
N ALA A 119 4.69 -6.85 11.74
CA ALA A 119 3.94 -7.95 11.12
C ALA A 119 2.79 -8.40 12.03
N HIS A 120 1.61 -8.67 11.42
CA HIS A 120 0.37 -9.05 12.09
C HIS A 120 -0.12 -8.08 13.18
N ALA A 121 0.36 -6.83 13.19
CA ALA A 121 -0.20 -5.82 14.08
C ALA A 121 -1.61 -5.42 13.63
N LEU A 122 -2.49 -5.16 14.60
CA LEU A 122 -3.85 -4.67 14.37
C LEU A 122 -3.96 -3.22 14.83
N ILE A 123 -4.21 -2.31 13.91
CA ILE A 123 -4.50 -0.90 14.19
C ILE A 123 -6.01 -0.69 14.15
N PRO A 124 -6.65 -0.45 15.31
CA PRO A 124 -8.10 -0.25 15.40
C PRO A 124 -8.57 1.01 14.69
N GLU A 125 -9.88 1.08 14.45
CA GLU A 125 -10.54 2.25 13.86
C GLU A 125 -10.21 3.55 14.62
N GLY A 126 -10.01 4.63 13.84
CA GLY A 126 -9.75 5.96 14.37
C GLY A 126 -8.45 6.11 15.15
N LYS A 127 -7.62 5.08 15.22
CA LYS A 127 -6.34 5.14 15.94
C LYS A 127 -5.36 6.06 15.21
N VAL A 128 -4.78 7.00 15.96
CA VAL A 128 -3.70 7.86 15.45
C VAL A 128 -2.35 7.34 15.99
N ILE A 129 -1.43 7.12 15.06
CA ILE A 129 -0.03 6.73 15.34
C ILE A 129 0.84 7.93 14.95
N PRO A 130 1.65 8.49 15.87
CA PRO A 130 2.54 9.60 15.56
C PRO A 130 3.68 9.19 14.64
N ASP A 131 4.31 10.19 14.00
CA ASP A 131 5.49 9.99 13.15
C ASP A 131 6.61 9.23 13.87
N ASN A 132 7.47 8.59 13.12
CA ASN A 132 8.66 7.86 13.60
C ASN A 132 8.36 6.75 14.61
N SER A 133 7.20 6.14 14.57
CA SER A 133 6.78 5.12 15.55
C SER A 133 7.05 3.70 15.08
N LEU A 134 7.57 2.85 15.97
CA LEU A 134 7.47 1.41 15.86
C LEU A 134 6.22 0.93 16.62
N VAL A 135 5.30 0.28 15.90
CA VAL A 135 4.05 -0.26 16.47
C VAL A 135 4.06 -1.78 16.37
N MET A 136 3.68 -2.47 17.43
CA MET A 136 3.59 -3.93 17.46
C MET A 136 2.34 -4.41 18.20
N GLY A 137 1.87 -5.61 17.85
CA GLY A 137 0.84 -6.35 18.59
C GLY A 137 -0.59 -6.14 18.06
N ALA A 138 -1.53 -6.89 18.65
CA ALA A 138 -2.96 -6.83 18.37
C ALA A 138 -3.73 -6.75 19.70
N PRO A 139 -4.26 -5.57 20.09
CA PRO A 139 -4.18 -4.28 19.37
C PRO A 139 -2.78 -3.66 19.38
N GLY A 140 -2.46 -2.93 18.29
CA GLY A 140 -1.15 -2.31 18.08
C GLY A 140 -0.85 -1.20 19.09
N LYS A 141 0.36 -1.25 19.65
CA LYS A 141 0.88 -0.25 20.59
C LYS A 141 2.20 0.31 20.09
N VAL A 142 2.40 1.61 20.22
CA VAL A 142 3.71 2.22 20.02
C VAL A 142 4.67 1.67 21.07
N VAL A 143 5.72 1.00 20.64
CA VAL A 143 6.71 0.36 21.53
C VAL A 143 7.97 1.20 21.68
N LYS A 144 8.30 2.00 20.68
CA LYS A 144 9.39 2.98 20.72
C LYS A 144 9.34 3.95 19.55
N GLU A 145 10.11 5.01 19.63
CA GLU A 145 10.46 5.87 18.51
C GLU A 145 11.60 5.24 17.69
N LEU A 146 11.53 5.40 16.35
CA LEU A 146 12.57 4.91 15.45
C LEU A 146 13.78 5.84 15.43
N SER A 147 14.97 5.27 15.37
CA SER A 147 16.19 6.02 15.11
C SER A 147 16.29 6.43 13.64
N GLU A 148 17.07 7.48 13.34
CA GLU A 148 17.35 7.91 11.97
C GLU A 148 17.84 6.76 11.07
N ALA A 149 18.71 5.89 11.60
CA ALA A 149 19.20 4.72 10.86
C ALA A 149 18.07 3.75 10.48
N GLN A 150 17.08 3.56 11.36
CA GLN A 150 15.91 2.70 11.07
C GLN A 150 14.99 3.36 10.03
N VAL A 151 14.81 4.67 10.08
CA VAL A 151 14.05 5.42 9.07
C VAL A 151 14.72 5.31 7.70
N MET A 152 16.06 5.42 7.63
CA MET A 152 16.79 5.24 6.36
C MET A 152 16.59 3.85 5.74
N LEU A 153 16.49 2.80 6.56
CA LEU A 153 16.23 1.44 6.06
C LEU A 153 14.83 1.30 5.44
N ILE A 154 13.82 1.98 6.00
CA ILE A 154 12.45 1.97 5.44
C ILE A 154 12.45 2.60 4.05
N LYS A 155 13.10 3.74 3.88
CA LYS A 155 13.22 4.43 2.57
C LYS A 155 13.82 3.52 1.50
N GLY A 156 14.87 2.77 1.84
CA GLY A 156 15.47 1.79 0.94
C GLY A 156 14.51 0.70 0.48
N SER A 157 13.55 0.30 1.32
CA SER A 157 12.57 -0.74 1.00
C SER A 157 11.68 -0.36 -0.19
N ALA A 158 11.15 0.84 -0.22
CA ALA A 158 10.29 1.31 -1.33
C ALA A 158 11.07 1.35 -2.65
N GLN A 159 12.30 1.86 -2.64
CA GLN A 159 13.15 1.92 -3.83
C GLN A 159 13.45 0.52 -4.41
N VAL A 160 13.70 -0.48 -3.56
CA VAL A 160 13.88 -1.88 -4.00
C VAL A 160 12.67 -2.35 -4.83
N TYR A 161 11.45 -1.99 -4.43
CA TYR A 161 10.24 -2.37 -5.16
C TYR A 161 10.06 -1.58 -6.46
N VAL A 162 10.52 -0.33 -6.53
CA VAL A 162 10.60 0.42 -7.80
C VAL A 162 11.55 -0.27 -8.79
N ASP A 163 12.71 -0.71 -8.34
CA ASP A 163 13.67 -1.42 -9.20
C ASP A 163 13.15 -2.81 -9.59
N ASN A 164 12.49 -3.50 -8.65
CA ASN A 164 11.90 -4.81 -8.88
C ASN A 164 10.81 -4.76 -9.95
N TRP A 165 9.83 -3.85 -9.85
CA TRP A 165 8.76 -3.82 -10.84
C TRP A 165 9.27 -3.50 -12.25
N LYS A 166 10.30 -2.66 -12.39
CA LYS A 166 10.96 -2.40 -13.69
C LYS A 166 11.58 -3.68 -14.26
N ARG A 167 12.26 -4.46 -13.41
CA ARG A 167 12.83 -5.77 -13.77
C ARG A 167 11.75 -6.77 -14.17
N PHE A 168 10.65 -6.84 -13.41
CA PHE A 168 9.51 -7.72 -13.73
C PHE A 168 8.84 -7.31 -15.04
N LYS A 169 8.59 -6.02 -15.25
CA LYS A 169 8.01 -5.49 -16.50
C LYS A 169 8.85 -5.86 -17.74
N ALA A 170 10.17 -5.88 -17.60
CA ALA A 170 11.10 -6.21 -18.67
C ALA A 170 11.30 -7.72 -18.88
N GLY A 171 11.30 -8.52 -17.82
CA GLY A 171 11.79 -9.89 -17.85
C GLY A 171 10.77 -10.99 -17.55
N LEU A 172 9.60 -10.66 -16.95
CA LEU A 172 8.59 -11.66 -16.62
C LEU A 172 7.95 -12.22 -17.89
N LYS A 173 7.98 -13.53 -18.06
CA LYS A 173 7.35 -14.24 -19.18
C LYS A 173 6.50 -15.38 -18.65
N LYS A 174 5.25 -15.44 -19.09
CA LYS A 174 4.40 -16.60 -18.88
C LYS A 174 4.92 -17.76 -19.73
N ILE A 175 5.15 -18.91 -19.13
CA ILE A 175 5.70 -20.10 -19.78
C ILE A 175 4.63 -21.16 -20.12
N THR A 176 3.38 -20.93 -19.69
CA THR A 176 2.22 -21.79 -20.00
C THR A 176 1.09 -20.91 -20.52
N GLU A 177 0.32 -21.44 -21.48
CA GLU A 177 -0.92 -20.82 -21.98
C GLU A 177 -2.06 -20.90 -20.97
#